data_9e75e4558860a8d532dea8d1ae7f556d
#
_entry.id   9e75e4558860a8d532dea8d1ae7f556d
#
_cell.length_a   1.000
_cell.length_b   1.000
_cell.length_c   1.000
_cell.angle_alpha   90.00
_cell.angle_beta   90.00
_cell.angle_gamma   90.00
#
_symmetry.space_group_name_H-M   'P 1'
#
loop_
_entity.id
_entity.type
_entity.pdbx_description
1 polymer ?
#
loop_
_entity_poly.entity_id
_entity_poly.type
_entity_poly.pdbx_seq_one_letter_code
_entity_poly.pdbx_strand_id
1 'polypeptide(L)'
;FIFTNGSAEHAENILTHLGVYDLFGREKVFDIKDAGYIPKPEPATFDLMAKKFDIDPKETIYIEDIAKNLSIGYERGCATVWLINDELFGKMDSDKDYISHKIENLSLFLKEIRLLKSK
;
A
#
# COMPACT_ATOMS: atom_id res chain seq x y z
N PHE A 1 -5.11 -3.26 5.59
CA PHE A 1 -3.73 -3.53 6.05
C PHE A 1 -2.81 -2.39 5.66
N ILE A 2 -1.78 -2.17 6.47
CA ILE A 2 -0.75 -1.16 6.24
C ILE A 2 0.57 -1.87 5.95
N PHE A 3 1.20 -1.50 4.84
CA PHE A 3 2.50 -2.03 4.42
C PHE A 3 3.46 -0.85 4.30
N THR A 4 4.40 -0.72 5.22
CA THR A 4 5.27 0.45 5.33
C THR A 4 6.75 0.08 5.38
N ASN A 5 7.60 0.92 4.77
CA ASN A 5 9.05 0.85 4.92
C ASN A 5 9.54 1.50 6.23
N GLY A 6 8.63 2.16 6.95
CA GLY A 6 8.92 2.74 8.25
C GLY A 6 8.71 1.76 9.38
N SER A 7 8.87 2.22 10.63
CA SER A 7 8.60 1.42 11.82
C SER A 7 7.13 1.37 12.15
N ALA A 8 6.72 0.31 12.90
CA ALA A 8 5.34 0.22 13.40
C ALA A 8 5.01 1.38 14.34
N GLU A 9 5.97 1.84 15.13
CA GLU A 9 5.81 2.99 16.03
C GLU A 9 5.53 4.26 15.24
N HIS A 10 6.23 4.46 14.13
CA HIS A 10 6.01 5.62 13.26
C HIS A 10 4.60 5.57 12.63
N ALA A 11 4.20 4.39 12.13
CA ALA A 11 2.86 4.20 11.60
C ALA A 11 1.78 4.44 12.66
N GLU A 12 1.97 3.93 13.89
CA GLU A 12 1.07 4.15 15.00
C GLU A 12 0.90 5.64 15.30
N ASN A 13 1.99 6.39 15.35
CA ASN A 13 1.97 7.83 15.60
C ASN A 13 1.15 8.57 14.54
N ILE A 14 1.35 8.25 13.27
CA ILE A 14 0.63 8.87 12.16
C ILE A 14 -0.86 8.51 12.24
N LEU A 15 -1.18 7.23 12.39
CA LEU A 15 -2.57 6.77 12.43
C LEU A 15 -3.32 7.28 13.66
N THR A 16 -2.64 7.41 14.79
CA THR A 16 -3.21 7.98 16.02
C THR A 16 -3.51 9.47 15.81
N HIS A 17 -2.59 10.20 15.21
CA HIS A 17 -2.79 11.61 14.89
C HIS A 17 -3.99 11.81 13.96
N LEU A 18 -4.18 10.90 13.00
CA LEU A 18 -5.31 10.93 12.08
C LEU A 18 -6.61 10.40 12.70
N GLY A 19 -6.54 9.82 13.90
CA GLY A 19 -7.72 9.28 14.58
C GLY A 19 -8.23 7.95 14.05
N VAL A 20 -7.38 7.19 13.34
CA VAL A 20 -7.78 5.93 12.68
C VAL A 20 -7.00 4.70 13.14
N TYR A 21 -6.12 4.84 14.14
CA TYR A 21 -5.30 3.71 14.59
C TYR A 21 -6.15 2.52 15.04
N ASP A 22 -7.27 2.77 15.69
CA ASP A 22 -8.16 1.71 16.17
C ASP A 22 -8.73 0.83 15.06
N LEU A 23 -8.76 1.36 13.82
CA LEU A 23 -9.25 0.61 12.67
C LEU A 23 -8.24 -0.43 12.18
N PHE A 24 -6.97 -0.22 12.47
CA PHE A 24 -5.89 -1.11 12.02
C PHE A 24 -5.28 -1.92 13.15
N GLY A 25 -4.77 -1.24 14.20
CA GLY A 25 -4.01 -1.90 15.25
C GLY A 25 -2.66 -2.41 14.75
N ARG A 26 -1.82 -2.89 15.67
CA ARG A 26 -0.46 -3.37 15.31
C ARG A 26 -0.51 -4.61 14.41
N GLU A 27 -1.52 -5.45 14.60
CA GLU A 27 -1.65 -6.72 13.86
C GLU A 27 -1.91 -6.53 12.37
N LYS A 28 -2.39 -5.35 11.97
CA LYS A 28 -2.65 -5.02 10.55
C LYS A 28 -1.54 -4.20 9.92
N VAL A 29 -0.41 -4.04 10.61
CA VAL A 29 0.75 -3.29 10.12
C VAL A 29 1.90 -4.24 9.86
N PHE A 30 2.44 -4.22 8.63
CA PHE A 30 3.68 -4.89 8.27
C PHE A 30 4.74 -3.80 8.10
N ASP A 31 5.73 -3.81 8.99
CA ASP A 31 6.74 -2.76 9.04
C ASP A 31 8.12 -3.23 8.55
N ILE A 32 9.09 -2.36 8.62
CA ILE A 32 10.45 -2.66 8.15
C ILE A 32 11.11 -3.79 8.95
N LYS A 33 10.78 -3.94 10.24
CA LYS A 33 11.30 -5.03 11.07
C LYS A 33 10.71 -6.37 10.64
N ASP A 34 9.41 -6.39 10.36
CA ASP A 34 8.72 -7.58 9.84
C ASP A 34 9.35 -8.03 8.52
N ALA A 35 9.84 -7.09 7.73
CA ALA A 35 10.52 -7.32 6.45
C ALA A 35 11.99 -7.72 6.60
N GLY A 36 12.51 -7.86 7.82
CA GLY A 36 13.93 -8.12 8.04
C GLY A 36 14.82 -6.98 7.57
N TYR A 37 14.30 -5.75 7.60
CA TYR A 37 14.96 -4.53 7.14
C TYR A 37 15.23 -4.50 5.63
N ILE A 38 14.52 -5.32 4.87
CA ILE A 38 14.57 -5.29 3.39
C ILE A 38 13.35 -4.51 2.90
N PRO A 39 13.54 -3.28 2.37
CA PRO A 39 12.40 -2.41 2.03
C PRO A 39 11.72 -2.78 0.71
N LYS A 40 10.50 -2.24 0.52
CA LYS A 40 9.88 -2.23 -0.80
C LYS A 40 10.82 -1.54 -1.80
N PRO A 41 10.86 -1.94 -3.04
CA PRO A 41 9.97 -2.87 -3.74
C PRO A 41 10.49 -4.32 -3.86
N GLU A 42 11.33 -4.78 -2.94
CA GLU A 42 11.87 -6.14 -3.00
C GLU A 42 10.76 -7.20 -3.03
N PRO A 43 10.80 -8.13 -4.00
CA PRO A 43 9.77 -9.17 -4.14
C PRO A 43 9.58 -10.02 -2.89
N ALA A 44 10.67 -10.43 -2.24
CA ALA A 44 10.59 -11.25 -1.03
C ALA A 44 9.85 -10.54 0.09
N THR A 45 10.00 -9.22 0.21
CA THR A 45 9.32 -8.42 1.23
C THR A 45 7.82 -8.39 1.00
N PHE A 46 7.40 -8.22 -0.25
CA PHE A 46 5.98 -8.28 -0.61
C PHE A 46 5.39 -9.67 -0.30
N ASP A 47 6.11 -10.73 -0.65
CA ASP A 47 5.65 -12.10 -0.45
C ASP A 47 5.50 -12.42 1.05
N LEU A 48 6.40 -11.92 1.90
CA LEU A 48 6.29 -12.06 3.35
C LEU A 48 5.05 -11.34 3.88
N MET A 49 4.79 -10.14 3.42
CA MET A 49 3.61 -9.37 3.81
C MET A 49 2.33 -10.10 3.42
N ALA A 50 2.26 -10.58 2.18
CA ALA A 50 1.08 -11.29 1.68
C ALA A 50 0.82 -12.57 2.49
N LYS A 51 1.87 -13.28 2.86
CA LYS A 51 1.78 -14.49 3.68
C LYS A 51 1.31 -14.17 5.10
N LYS A 52 1.88 -13.12 5.72
CA LYS A 52 1.49 -12.72 7.07
C LYS A 52 0.01 -12.38 7.17
N PHE A 53 -0.51 -11.65 6.20
CA PHE A 53 -1.91 -11.22 6.19
C PHE A 53 -2.85 -12.22 5.51
N ASP A 54 -2.31 -13.33 4.99
CA ASP A 54 -3.09 -14.35 4.27
C ASP A 54 -3.96 -13.72 3.17
N ILE A 55 -3.36 -12.86 2.36
CA ILE A 55 -4.06 -12.21 1.25
C ILE A 55 -3.70 -12.86 -0.09
N ASP A 56 -4.69 -12.90 -0.99
CA ASP A 56 -4.47 -13.26 -2.38
C ASP A 56 -4.20 -11.98 -3.18
N PRO A 57 -2.99 -11.81 -3.75
CA PRO A 57 -2.69 -10.61 -4.53
C PRO A 57 -3.68 -10.33 -5.65
N LYS A 58 -4.24 -11.38 -6.27
CA LYS A 58 -5.22 -11.25 -7.35
C LYS A 58 -6.56 -10.66 -6.90
N GLU A 59 -6.82 -10.68 -5.60
CA GLU A 59 -8.02 -10.11 -4.99
C GLU A 59 -7.71 -8.84 -4.19
N THR A 60 -6.54 -8.26 -4.41
CA THR A 60 -6.02 -7.17 -3.59
C THR A 60 -5.84 -5.89 -4.43
N ILE A 61 -6.23 -4.77 -3.85
CA ILE A 61 -5.90 -3.44 -4.37
C ILE A 61 -4.71 -2.93 -3.55
N TYR A 62 -3.63 -2.60 -4.25
CA TYR A 62 -2.40 -2.09 -3.64
C TYR A 62 -2.27 -0.61 -3.97
N ILE A 63 -2.34 0.23 -2.93
CA ILE A 63 -2.33 1.69 -3.05
C ILE A 63 -1.02 2.22 -2.46
N GLU A 64 -0.32 3.05 -3.21
CA GLU A 64 1.01 3.58 -2.86
C GLU A 64 1.18 5.01 -3.37
N ASP A 65 1.90 5.83 -2.61
CA ASP A 65 2.30 7.17 -3.05
C ASP A 65 3.65 7.17 -3.78
N ILE A 66 4.48 6.14 -3.56
CA ILE A 66 5.73 5.94 -4.29
C ILE A 66 5.46 4.96 -5.43
N ALA A 67 5.37 5.50 -6.65
CA ALA A 67 4.94 4.73 -7.81
C ALA A 67 5.77 3.46 -8.04
N LYS A 68 7.10 3.53 -7.91
CA LYS A 68 7.97 2.37 -8.15
C LYS A 68 7.71 1.19 -7.21
N ASN A 69 7.14 1.45 -6.03
CA ASN A 69 6.82 0.38 -5.08
C ASN A 69 5.63 -0.47 -5.54
N LEU A 70 4.89 -0.03 -6.54
CA LEU A 70 3.75 -0.77 -7.08
C LEU A 70 4.15 -1.91 -8.01
N SER A 71 5.38 -1.91 -8.52
CA SER A 71 5.83 -2.89 -9.51
C SER A 71 5.63 -4.34 -9.09
N ILE A 72 6.00 -4.67 -7.85
CA ILE A 72 5.88 -6.05 -7.37
C ILE A 72 4.43 -6.47 -7.17
N GLY A 73 3.59 -5.57 -6.68
CA GLY A 73 2.15 -5.83 -6.55
C GLY A 73 1.53 -6.18 -7.90
N TYR A 74 1.91 -5.44 -8.93
CA TYR A 74 1.45 -5.69 -10.30
C TYR A 74 1.90 -7.08 -10.80
N GLU A 75 3.17 -7.42 -10.60
CA GLU A 75 3.70 -8.73 -10.98
C GLU A 75 2.95 -9.87 -10.29
N ARG A 76 2.52 -9.66 -9.06
CA ARG A 76 1.78 -10.68 -8.29
C ARG A 76 0.27 -10.70 -8.58
N GLY A 77 -0.21 -9.77 -9.41
CA GLY A 77 -1.61 -9.74 -9.85
C GLY A 77 -2.51 -8.75 -9.15
N CYS A 78 -1.96 -7.87 -8.29
CA CYS A 78 -2.75 -6.82 -7.65
C CYS A 78 -3.24 -5.79 -8.67
N ALA A 79 -4.40 -5.19 -8.38
CA ALA A 79 -4.75 -3.91 -8.97
C ALA A 79 -3.87 -2.86 -8.28
N THR A 80 -3.10 -2.10 -9.05
CA THR A 80 -2.15 -1.13 -8.52
C THR A 80 -2.67 0.29 -8.70
N VAL A 81 -2.64 1.07 -7.63
CA VAL A 81 -3.19 2.43 -7.60
C VAL A 81 -2.12 3.38 -7.08
N TRP A 82 -1.74 4.34 -7.90
CA TRP A 82 -0.80 5.38 -7.50
C TRP A 82 -1.56 6.61 -7.02
N LEU A 83 -1.29 7.03 -5.77
CA LEU A 83 -1.77 8.28 -5.23
C LEU A 83 -0.84 9.40 -5.72
N ILE A 84 -1.34 10.20 -6.66
CA ILE A 84 -0.57 11.22 -7.36
C ILE A 84 -0.03 12.24 -6.36
N ASN A 85 1.26 12.56 -6.49
CA ASN A 85 1.94 13.59 -5.72
C ASN A 85 3.09 14.16 -6.54
N ASP A 86 3.59 15.34 -6.15
CA ASP A 86 4.66 16.05 -6.86
C ASP A 86 6.05 15.77 -6.29
N GLU A 87 6.15 14.89 -5.30
CA GLU A 87 7.43 14.49 -4.74
C GLU A 87 8.25 13.79 -5.82
N LEU A 88 9.50 14.23 -6.02
CA LEU A 88 10.36 13.66 -7.06
C LEU A 88 10.47 12.14 -6.93
N PHE A 89 10.71 11.65 -5.71
CA PHE A 89 10.84 10.21 -5.46
C PHE A 89 9.51 9.49 -5.64
N GLY A 90 8.40 10.09 -5.21
CA GLY A 90 7.09 9.49 -5.30
C GLY A 90 6.61 9.29 -6.74
N LYS A 91 6.89 10.24 -7.62
CA LYS A 91 6.45 10.17 -9.02
C LYS A 91 7.43 9.47 -9.97
N MET A 92 8.60 9.07 -9.48
CA MET A 92 9.56 8.30 -10.27
C MET A 92 8.90 7.01 -10.76
N ASP A 93 9.02 6.74 -12.07
CA ASP A 93 8.41 5.59 -12.73
C ASP A 93 6.88 5.59 -12.79
N SER A 94 6.23 6.73 -12.51
CA SER A 94 4.77 6.82 -12.55
C SER A 94 4.16 6.68 -13.95
N ASP A 95 5.00 6.67 -15.00
CA ASP A 95 4.59 6.43 -16.39
C ASP A 95 4.66 4.97 -16.81
N LYS A 96 5.07 4.07 -15.91
CA LYS A 96 5.25 2.65 -16.22
C LYS A 96 3.92 1.89 -16.30
N ASP A 97 3.94 0.79 -17.06
CA ASP A 97 2.76 -0.05 -17.31
C ASP A 97 2.23 -0.76 -16.07
N TYR A 98 3.05 -0.90 -15.02
CA TYR A 98 2.62 -1.56 -13.79
C TYR A 98 1.72 -0.69 -12.90
N ILE A 99 1.39 0.51 -13.34
CA ILE A 99 0.42 1.37 -12.65
C ILE A 99 -0.92 1.23 -13.34
N SER A 100 -1.87 0.55 -12.69
CA SER A 100 -3.20 0.30 -13.28
C SER A 100 -4.08 1.53 -13.24
N HIS A 101 -4.02 2.29 -12.14
CA HIS A 101 -4.85 3.48 -11.92
C HIS A 101 -4.05 4.58 -11.23
N LYS A 102 -4.45 5.82 -11.49
CA LYS A 102 -3.89 7.00 -10.81
C LYS A 102 -5.04 7.75 -10.16
N ILE A 103 -4.88 8.12 -8.89
CA ILE A 103 -5.89 8.86 -8.14
C ILE A 103 -5.28 10.08 -7.47
N GLU A 104 -6.09 11.11 -7.26
CA GLU A 104 -5.67 12.34 -6.59
C GLU A 104 -6.17 12.40 -5.15
N ASN A 105 -7.24 11.68 -4.84
CA ASN A 105 -7.90 11.73 -3.53
C ASN A 105 -8.23 10.31 -3.06
N LEU A 106 -7.51 9.84 -2.04
CA LEU A 106 -7.69 8.50 -1.50
C LEU A 106 -9.09 8.31 -0.88
N SER A 107 -9.57 9.29 -0.13
CA SER A 107 -10.88 9.20 0.53
C SER A 107 -12.01 9.04 -0.49
N LEU A 108 -11.95 9.81 -1.58
CA LEU A 108 -12.95 9.73 -2.65
C LEU A 108 -12.91 8.37 -3.34
N PHE A 109 -11.71 7.88 -3.65
CA PHE A 109 -11.51 6.57 -4.27
C PHE A 109 -12.12 5.45 -3.42
N LEU A 110 -11.84 5.46 -2.11
CA LEU A 110 -12.36 4.45 -1.19
C LEU A 110 -13.89 4.51 -1.09
N LYS A 111 -14.47 5.70 -1.13
CA LYS A 111 -15.93 5.84 -1.17
C LYS A 111 -16.53 5.26 -2.45
N GLU A 112 -15.90 5.47 -3.58
CA GLU A 112 -16.34 4.91 -4.86
C GLU A 112 -16.32 3.38 -4.85
N ILE A 113 -15.25 2.78 -4.32
CA ILE A 113 -15.16 1.32 -4.18
C ILE A 113 -16.27 0.80 -3.28
N ARG A 114 -16.52 1.47 -2.16
CA ARG A 114 -17.58 1.07 -1.22
C ARG A 114 -18.95 1.08 -1.90
N LEU A 115 -19.24 2.09 -2.71
CA LEU A 115 -20.50 2.18 -3.44
C LEU A 115 -20.65 1.04 -4.45
N LEU A 116 -19.57 0.69 -5.16
CA LEU A 116 -19.57 -0.43 -6.10
C LEU A 116 -19.85 -1.75 -5.40
N LYS A 117 -19.29 -1.97 -4.21
CA LYS A 117 -19.52 -3.19 -3.42
C LYS A 117 -20.95 -3.27 -2.88
N SER A 118 -21.62 -2.15 -2.70
CA SER A 118 -23.00 -2.09 -2.19
C SER A 118 -24.05 -2.48 -3.23
N LYS A 119 -23.64 -2.56 -4.47
CA LYS A 119 -24.50 -2.96 -5.58
C LYS A 119 -24.40 -4.46 -5.84
#